data_5509f5bc0782729bdda7f0eb9bf17b27
#
_entry.id   5509f5bc0782729bdda7f0eb9bf17b27
#
_cell.length_a   1.000
_cell.length_b   1.000
_cell.length_c   1.000
_cell.angle_alpha   90.00
_cell.angle_beta   90.00
_cell.angle_gamma   90.00
#
_symmetry.space_group_name_H-M   'P 1'
#
loop_
_entity.id
_entity.type
_entity.pdbx_description
1 polymer ?
#
loop_
_entity_poly.entity_id
_entity_poly.type
_entity_poly.pdbx_seq_one_letter_code
_entity_poly.pdbx_strand_id
1 'polypeptide(L)'
;MEHSINLSEHQKELIERLGVIHEGSGFPPAASRVASLLLISPNTELTFDEIRESLNLSKSACSNAINLLLSLGKIEYITKPGDRKRYFMIKVISWQKEIKSTFKKVSDTSVIFEEVLAQRPGNTTEFNQSMRDLISFLNYLKVELPLLYAKWENTKK
;
A
#
# COMPACT_ATOMS: atom_id res chain seq x y z
N MET A 1 -16.07 28.65 -7.26
CA MET A 1 -16.89 27.57 -6.67
C MET A 1 -15.95 26.69 -5.86
N GLU A 2 -16.23 26.55 -4.58
CA GLU A 2 -15.47 25.64 -3.71
C GLU A 2 -15.73 24.19 -4.18
N HIS A 3 -14.69 23.52 -4.62
CA HIS A 3 -14.74 22.10 -5.00
C HIS A 3 -14.37 21.18 -3.82
N SER A 4 -14.28 21.73 -2.60
CA SER A 4 -13.96 20.95 -1.41
C SER A 4 -15.13 20.06 -1.00
N ILE A 5 -14.79 18.82 -0.62
CA ILE A 5 -15.76 17.86 -0.11
C ILE A 5 -16.08 18.23 1.33
N ASN A 6 -17.35 18.14 1.70
CA ASN A 6 -17.75 18.34 3.08
C ASN A 6 -17.35 17.12 3.94
N LEU A 7 -16.18 17.22 4.58
CA LEU A 7 -15.65 16.21 5.50
C LEU A 7 -15.97 16.59 6.93
N SER A 8 -16.47 15.65 7.73
CA SER A 8 -16.58 15.83 9.17
C SER A 8 -15.21 15.94 9.83
N GLU A 9 -15.13 16.54 11.01
CA GLU A 9 -13.86 16.62 11.77
C GLU A 9 -13.29 15.24 12.05
N HIS A 10 -14.13 14.25 12.34
CA HIS A 10 -13.70 12.87 12.53
C HIS A 10 -13.10 12.26 11.25
N GLN A 11 -13.66 12.55 10.07
CA GLN A 11 -13.09 12.09 8.79
C GLN A 11 -11.72 12.74 8.52
N LYS A 12 -11.57 14.03 8.82
CA LYS A 12 -10.28 14.72 8.71
C LYS A 12 -9.24 14.10 9.62
N GLU A 13 -9.59 13.81 10.87
CA GLU A 13 -8.71 13.11 11.81
C GLU A 13 -8.30 11.73 11.30
N LEU A 14 -9.24 10.96 10.76
CA LEU A 14 -8.96 9.64 10.19
C LEU A 14 -8.02 9.72 8.98
N ILE A 15 -8.15 10.75 8.13
CA ILE A 15 -7.24 10.99 6.99
C ILE A 15 -5.81 11.19 7.50
N GLU A 16 -5.61 11.99 8.55
CA GLU A 16 -4.28 12.22 9.13
C GLU A 16 -3.71 10.95 9.76
N ARG A 17 -4.49 10.24 10.58
CA ARG A 17 -4.05 9.00 11.23
C ARG A 17 -3.67 7.92 10.22
N LEU A 18 -4.49 7.70 9.20
CA LEU A 18 -4.21 6.74 8.15
C LEU A 18 -3.05 7.20 7.26
N GLY A 19 -2.93 8.51 7.04
CA GLY A 19 -1.79 9.12 6.36
C GLY A 19 -0.46 8.78 7.03
N VAL A 20 -0.38 8.89 8.35
CA VAL A 20 0.82 8.52 9.12
C VAL A 20 1.15 7.02 8.97
N ILE A 21 0.15 6.15 8.96
CA ILE A 21 0.35 4.70 8.74
C ILE A 21 0.93 4.45 7.34
N HIS A 22 0.42 5.13 6.32
CA HIS A 22 0.94 5.01 4.95
C HIS A 22 2.37 5.56 4.83
N GLU A 23 2.70 6.67 5.52
CA GLU A 23 4.07 7.18 5.57
C GLU A 23 5.03 6.16 6.19
N GLY A 24 4.62 5.50 7.26
CA GLY A 24 5.38 4.40 7.88
C GLY A 24 5.63 3.23 6.92
N SER A 25 4.81 3.10 5.87
CA SER A 25 4.98 2.12 4.78
C SER A 25 5.81 2.66 3.60
N GLY A 26 6.40 3.85 3.73
CA GLY A 26 7.30 4.45 2.75
C GLY A 26 6.64 5.36 1.71
N PHE A 27 5.37 5.72 1.88
CA PHE A 27 4.72 6.68 0.98
C PHE A 27 5.06 8.12 1.34
N PRO A 28 5.26 9.02 0.35
CA PRO A 28 5.38 10.45 0.61
C PRO A 28 4.14 11.03 1.29
N PRO A 29 4.26 12.07 2.14
CA PRO A 29 3.15 12.63 2.90
C PRO A 29 1.92 13.00 2.06
N ALA A 30 2.10 13.68 0.94
CA ALA A 30 0.99 14.07 0.07
C ALA A 30 0.27 12.85 -0.53
N ALA A 31 1.00 11.83 -1.00
CA ALA A 31 0.42 10.60 -1.54
C ALA A 31 -0.33 9.83 -0.45
N SER A 32 0.21 9.78 0.76
CA SER A 32 -0.44 9.17 1.93
C SER A 32 -1.80 9.81 2.22
N ARG A 33 -1.90 11.15 2.24
CA ARG A 33 -3.17 11.86 2.46
C ARG A 33 -4.14 11.70 1.30
N VAL A 34 -3.67 11.72 0.05
CA VAL A 34 -4.53 11.47 -1.12
C VAL A 34 -5.15 10.07 -1.07
N ALA A 35 -4.37 9.03 -0.78
CA ALA A 35 -4.89 7.68 -0.64
C ALA A 35 -5.89 7.57 0.51
N SER A 36 -5.59 8.20 1.65
CA SER A 36 -6.47 8.23 2.83
C SER A 36 -7.78 8.98 2.55
N LEU A 37 -7.72 10.13 1.87
CA LEU A 37 -8.91 10.89 1.46
C LEU A 37 -9.81 10.04 0.56
N LEU A 38 -9.26 9.41 -0.48
CA LEU A 38 -10.02 8.58 -1.40
C LEU A 38 -10.67 7.36 -0.73
N LEU A 39 -10.09 6.87 0.38
CA LEU A 39 -10.65 5.77 1.15
C LEU A 39 -11.76 6.23 2.11
N ILE A 40 -11.61 7.41 2.71
CA ILE A 40 -12.47 7.91 3.80
C ILE A 40 -13.61 8.79 3.28
N SER A 41 -13.42 9.39 2.10
CA SER A 41 -14.43 10.26 1.49
C SER A 41 -15.80 9.58 1.39
N PRO A 42 -16.90 10.30 1.64
CA PRO A 42 -18.25 9.80 1.37
C PRO A 42 -18.48 9.55 -0.13
N ASN A 43 -17.71 10.20 -1.00
CA ASN A 43 -17.75 9.99 -2.44
C ASN A 43 -16.75 8.92 -2.84
N THR A 44 -17.19 7.95 -3.64
CA THR A 44 -16.34 6.84 -4.10
C THR A 44 -15.31 7.26 -5.15
N GLU A 45 -15.50 8.42 -5.75
CA GLU A 45 -14.62 9.01 -6.77
C GLU A 45 -14.52 10.52 -6.58
N LEU A 46 -13.34 11.08 -6.81
CA LEU A 46 -13.04 12.50 -6.64
C LEU A 46 -12.28 13.03 -7.83
N THR A 47 -12.57 14.28 -8.21
CA THR A 47 -11.80 15.01 -9.21
C THR A 47 -10.46 15.50 -8.64
N PHE A 48 -9.55 15.92 -9.53
CA PHE A 48 -8.28 16.52 -9.13
C PHE A 48 -8.46 17.74 -8.22
N ASP A 49 -9.41 18.62 -8.55
CA ASP A 49 -9.63 19.84 -7.78
C ASP A 49 -10.24 19.54 -6.41
N GLU A 50 -11.19 18.60 -6.32
CA GLU A 50 -11.73 18.15 -5.02
C GLU A 50 -10.65 17.57 -4.11
N ILE A 51 -9.75 16.74 -4.63
CA ILE A 51 -8.62 16.20 -3.88
C ILE A 51 -7.70 17.33 -3.41
N ARG A 52 -7.31 18.20 -4.34
CA ARG A 52 -6.38 19.29 -4.08
C ARG A 52 -6.90 20.25 -3.00
N GLU A 53 -8.15 20.65 -3.12
CA GLU A 53 -8.79 21.61 -2.21
C GLU A 53 -9.09 21.00 -0.84
N SER A 54 -9.59 19.77 -0.80
CA SER A 54 -9.87 19.07 0.47
C SER A 54 -8.63 18.86 1.33
N LEU A 55 -7.45 18.69 0.70
CA LEU A 55 -6.18 18.48 1.39
C LEU A 55 -5.29 19.72 1.43
N ASN A 56 -5.77 20.86 0.91
CA ASN A 56 -5.00 22.10 0.80
C ASN A 56 -3.61 21.90 0.17
N LEU A 57 -3.54 21.10 -0.90
CA LEU A 57 -2.29 20.81 -1.60
C LEU A 57 -2.03 21.82 -2.72
N SER A 58 -0.75 22.10 -2.99
CA SER A 58 -0.36 22.77 -4.22
C SER A 58 -0.69 21.90 -5.43
N LYS A 59 -0.88 22.50 -6.60
CA LYS A 59 -1.17 21.77 -7.84
C LYS A 59 -0.09 20.74 -8.17
N SER A 60 1.19 21.08 -7.96
CA SER A 60 2.31 20.18 -8.20
C SER A 60 2.35 19.02 -7.20
N ALA A 61 2.14 19.28 -5.91
CA ALA A 61 2.10 18.25 -4.89
C ALA A 61 0.96 17.25 -5.13
N CYS A 62 -0.24 17.75 -5.46
CA CYS A 62 -1.39 16.92 -5.78
C CYS A 62 -1.13 16.06 -7.05
N SER A 63 -0.59 16.67 -8.11
CA SER A 63 -0.27 15.95 -9.36
C SER A 63 0.76 14.84 -9.12
N ASN A 64 1.85 15.14 -8.39
CA ASN A 64 2.88 14.16 -8.08
C ASN A 64 2.34 13.00 -7.23
N ALA A 65 1.52 13.30 -6.22
CA ALA A 65 0.88 12.30 -5.38
C ALA A 65 -0.03 11.36 -6.19
N ILE A 66 -0.90 11.92 -7.02
CA ILE A 66 -1.81 11.15 -7.88
C ILE A 66 -1.02 10.29 -8.87
N ASN A 67 -0.03 10.85 -9.55
CA ASN A 67 0.78 10.10 -10.52
C ASN A 67 1.55 8.95 -9.86
N LEU A 68 2.10 9.16 -8.66
CA LEU A 68 2.74 8.10 -7.89
C LEU A 68 1.74 6.98 -7.56
N LEU A 69 0.57 7.32 -7.04
CA LEU A 69 -0.45 6.33 -6.67
C LEU A 69 -1.00 5.56 -7.89
N LEU A 70 -1.14 6.22 -9.03
CA LEU A 70 -1.49 5.58 -10.31
C LEU A 70 -0.40 4.60 -10.77
N SER A 71 0.87 5.02 -10.74
CA SER A 71 2.00 4.18 -11.16
C SER A 71 2.16 2.93 -10.28
N LEU A 72 1.81 3.03 -9.00
CA LEU A 72 1.81 1.92 -8.05
C LEU A 72 0.52 1.09 -8.09
N GLY A 73 -0.45 1.45 -8.93
CA GLY A 73 -1.72 0.74 -9.03
C GLY A 73 -2.60 0.83 -7.76
N LYS A 74 -2.38 1.83 -6.91
CA LYS A 74 -3.15 2.05 -5.68
C LYS A 74 -4.49 2.71 -5.93
N ILE A 75 -4.53 3.57 -6.94
CA ILE A 75 -5.71 4.26 -7.41
C ILE A 75 -5.89 4.02 -8.91
N GLU A 76 -7.08 4.28 -9.38
CA GLU A 76 -7.40 4.35 -10.81
C GLU A 76 -8.27 5.57 -11.09
N TYR A 77 -8.51 5.86 -12.34
CA TYR A 77 -9.44 6.92 -12.71
C TYR A 77 -10.37 6.47 -13.82
N ILE A 78 -11.52 7.11 -13.85
CA ILE A 78 -12.50 7.04 -14.96
C ILE A 78 -12.71 8.42 -15.56
N THR A 79 -13.25 8.45 -16.78
CA THR A 79 -13.77 9.65 -17.45
C THR A 79 -15.25 9.48 -17.66
N LYS A 80 -15.99 10.60 -17.68
CA LYS A 80 -17.45 10.59 -17.90
C LYS A 80 -17.76 11.24 -19.25
N PRO A 81 -18.71 10.71 -20.04
CA PRO A 81 -19.12 11.33 -21.30
C PRO A 81 -19.56 12.78 -21.09
N GLY A 82 -19.03 13.68 -21.92
CA GLY A 82 -19.33 15.12 -21.82
C GLY A 82 -18.55 15.88 -20.74
N ASP A 83 -17.73 15.22 -19.94
CA ASP A 83 -16.86 15.86 -18.97
C ASP A 83 -15.38 15.60 -19.32
N ARG A 84 -14.54 16.64 -19.20
CA ARG A 84 -13.10 16.56 -19.43
C ARG A 84 -12.31 16.18 -18.18
N LYS A 85 -12.96 16.08 -17.02
CA LYS A 85 -12.33 15.76 -15.75
C LYS A 85 -12.03 14.25 -15.64
N ARG A 86 -11.01 13.94 -14.88
CA ARG A 86 -10.74 12.58 -14.40
C ARG A 86 -11.27 12.44 -12.99
N TYR A 87 -11.88 11.31 -12.71
CA TYR A 87 -12.43 10.95 -11.41
C TYR A 87 -11.60 9.82 -10.83
N PHE A 88 -10.87 10.10 -9.77
CA PHE A 88 -9.95 9.17 -9.12
C PHE A 88 -10.65 8.39 -8.04
N MET A 89 -10.33 7.11 -7.93
CA MET A 89 -10.87 6.20 -6.92
C MET A 89 -9.79 5.28 -6.36
N ILE A 90 -9.93 4.87 -5.11
CA ILE A 90 -9.03 3.93 -4.45
C ILE A 90 -9.28 2.49 -4.92
N LYS A 91 -8.22 1.74 -5.15
CA LYS A 91 -8.30 0.30 -5.50
C LYS A 91 -8.15 -0.53 -4.24
N VAL A 92 -9.20 -0.67 -3.45
CA VAL A 92 -9.17 -1.43 -2.18
C VAL A 92 -8.66 -2.86 -2.40
N ILE A 93 -9.04 -3.50 -3.50
CA ILE A 93 -8.64 -4.87 -3.83
C ILE A 93 -7.11 -5.01 -4.08
N SER A 94 -6.42 -3.90 -4.39
CA SER A 94 -4.96 -3.93 -4.60
C SER A 94 -4.20 -4.37 -3.34
N TRP A 95 -4.73 -4.09 -2.16
CA TRP A 95 -4.14 -4.47 -0.88
C TRP A 95 -4.03 -5.99 -0.71
N GLN A 96 -5.03 -6.73 -1.13
CA GLN A 96 -4.99 -8.20 -1.07
C GLN A 96 -3.92 -8.76 -2.02
N LYS A 97 -3.78 -8.17 -3.21
CA LYS A 97 -2.74 -8.56 -4.17
C LYS A 97 -1.34 -8.28 -3.63
N GLU A 98 -1.16 -7.18 -2.88
CA GLU A 98 0.12 -6.85 -2.25
C GLU A 98 0.50 -7.81 -1.13
N ILE A 99 -0.45 -8.18 -0.29
CA ILE A 99 -0.22 -9.18 0.75
C ILE A 99 0.25 -10.49 0.11
N LYS A 100 -0.42 -10.97 -0.96
CA LYS A 100 0.03 -12.17 -1.71
C LYS A 100 1.43 -11.99 -2.32
N SER A 101 1.71 -10.82 -2.89
CA SER A 101 3.03 -10.50 -3.46
C SER A 101 4.12 -10.51 -2.38
N THR A 102 3.80 -10.08 -1.16
CA THR A 102 4.71 -10.13 -0.02
C THR A 102 5.04 -11.58 0.36
N PHE A 103 4.08 -12.50 0.30
CA PHE A 103 4.34 -13.92 0.53
C PHE A 103 5.37 -14.48 -0.46
N LYS A 104 5.27 -14.10 -1.74
CA LYS A 104 6.25 -14.49 -2.74
C LYS A 104 7.63 -13.92 -2.44
N LYS A 105 7.73 -12.65 -2.05
CA LYS A 105 9.01 -12.02 -1.68
C LYS A 105 9.68 -12.72 -0.51
N VAL A 106 8.92 -13.08 0.54
CA VAL A 106 9.43 -13.87 1.67
C VAL A 106 10.03 -15.19 1.19
N SER A 107 9.35 -15.88 0.28
CA SER A 107 9.80 -17.14 -0.32
C SER A 107 11.11 -16.98 -1.10
N ASP A 108 11.16 -15.97 -1.98
CA ASP A 108 12.33 -15.71 -2.81
C ASP A 108 13.54 -15.30 -1.95
N THR A 109 13.31 -14.52 -0.88
CA THR A 109 14.36 -14.10 0.05
C THR A 109 14.99 -15.28 0.79
N SER A 110 14.20 -16.27 1.23
CA SER A 110 14.75 -17.43 1.93
C SER A 110 15.72 -18.22 1.07
N VAL A 111 15.43 -18.42 -0.20
CA VAL A 111 16.29 -19.12 -1.16
C VAL A 111 17.65 -18.42 -1.31
N ILE A 112 17.63 -17.08 -1.51
CA ILE A 112 18.87 -16.31 -1.64
C ILE A 112 19.69 -16.35 -0.33
N PHE A 113 19.04 -16.31 0.82
CA PHE A 113 19.76 -16.40 2.10
C PHE A 113 20.38 -17.78 2.35
N GLU A 114 19.77 -18.86 1.86
CA GLU A 114 20.38 -20.19 1.86
C GLU A 114 21.67 -20.22 1.02
N GLU A 115 21.63 -19.64 -0.19
CA GLU A 115 22.80 -19.52 -1.05
C GLU A 115 23.90 -18.68 -0.42
N VAL A 116 23.56 -17.55 0.20
CA VAL A 116 24.50 -16.69 0.94
C VAL A 116 25.14 -17.48 2.08
N LEU A 117 24.36 -18.20 2.88
CA LEU A 117 24.85 -18.98 4.01
C LEU A 117 25.85 -20.07 3.54
N ALA A 118 25.56 -20.71 2.41
CA ALA A 118 26.45 -21.74 1.84
C ALA A 118 27.84 -21.21 1.42
N GLN A 119 27.97 -19.92 1.11
CA GLN A 119 29.22 -19.24 0.74
C GLN A 119 29.96 -18.63 1.95
N ARG A 120 29.36 -18.63 3.12
CA ARG A 120 29.98 -18.00 4.30
C ARG A 120 31.07 -18.87 4.93
N PRO A 121 32.14 -18.22 5.48
CA PRO A 121 33.16 -18.92 6.23
C PRO A 121 32.58 -19.64 7.46
N GLY A 122 33.06 -20.85 7.73
CA GLY A 122 32.58 -21.65 8.86
C GLY A 122 32.92 -21.07 10.24
N ASN A 123 33.91 -20.18 10.32
CA ASN A 123 34.39 -19.58 11.57
C ASN A 123 33.50 -18.41 12.07
N THR A 124 32.53 -17.93 11.28
CA THR A 124 31.56 -16.91 11.72
C THR A 124 30.33 -17.56 12.35
N THR A 125 30.54 -18.35 13.41
CA THR A 125 29.54 -19.27 13.95
C THR A 125 28.26 -18.59 14.45
N GLU A 126 28.39 -17.50 15.21
CA GLU A 126 27.24 -16.77 15.75
C GLU A 126 26.40 -16.12 14.63
N PHE A 127 27.05 -15.47 13.68
CA PHE A 127 26.36 -14.88 12.53
C PHE A 127 25.67 -15.96 11.68
N ASN A 128 26.37 -17.06 11.40
CA ASN A 128 25.82 -18.15 10.62
C ASN A 128 24.63 -18.81 11.31
N GLN A 129 24.64 -18.87 12.66
CA GLN A 129 23.49 -19.36 13.42
C GLN A 129 22.29 -18.41 13.29
N SER A 130 22.50 -17.11 13.47
CA SER A 130 21.44 -16.11 13.29
C SER A 130 20.81 -16.15 11.88
N MET A 131 21.65 -16.39 10.86
CA MET A 131 21.13 -16.57 9.48
C MET A 131 20.31 -17.87 9.36
N ARG A 132 20.73 -18.98 9.95
CA ARG A 132 19.95 -20.23 9.96
C ARG A 132 18.58 -20.02 10.62
N ASP A 133 18.55 -19.33 11.74
CA ASP A 133 17.31 -19.03 12.46
C ASP A 133 16.37 -18.17 11.62
N LEU A 134 16.90 -17.14 10.95
CA LEU A 134 16.13 -16.31 10.02
C LEU A 134 15.59 -17.11 8.82
N ILE A 135 16.43 -17.94 8.19
CA ILE A 135 16.02 -18.79 7.06
C ILE A 135 14.92 -19.77 7.50
N SER A 136 15.07 -20.38 8.68
CA SER A 136 14.06 -21.27 9.26
C SER A 136 12.72 -20.57 9.43
N PHE A 137 12.73 -19.33 9.96
CA PHE A 137 11.53 -18.52 10.10
C PHE A 137 10.89 -18.15 8.75
N LEU A 138 11.70 -17.73 7.77
CA LEU A 138 11.19 -17.41 6.42
C LEU A 138 10.58 -18.65 5.74
N ASN A 139 11.21 -19.81 5.88
CA ASN A 139 10.70 -21.06 5.34
C ASN A 139 9.40 -21.50 6.03
N TYR A 140 9.26 -21.27 7.33
CA TYR A 140 8.00 -21.47 8.04
C TYR A 140 6.89 -20.56 7.48
N LEU A 141 7.15 -19.26 7.34
CA LEU A 141 6.20 -18.32 6.77
C LEU A 141 5.80 -18.66 5.31
N LYS A 142 6.75 -19.14 4.51
CA LYS A 142 6.51 -19.59 3.13
C LYS A 142 5.42 -20.66 3.04
N VAL A 143 5.35 -21.55 4.03
CA VAL A 143 4.35 -22.62 4.08
C VAL A 143 3.04 -22.11 4.69
N GLU A 144 3.10 -21.43 5.82
CA GLU A 144 1.92 -21.08 6.61
C GLU A 144 1.08 -19.94 6.01
N LEU A 145 1.72 -18.92 5.42
CA LEU A 145 0.98 -17.76 4.89
C LEU A 145 0.00 -18.11 3.76
N PRO A 146 0.36 -18.93 2.76
CA PRO A 146 -0.61 -19.37 1.74
C PRO A 146 -1.76 -20.17 2.33
N LEU A 147 -1.51 -21.02 3.34
CA LEU A 147 -2.53 -21.82 4.01
C LEU A 147 -3.50 -20.93 4.79
N LEU A 148 -2.97 -19.94 5.51
CA LEU A 148 -3.79 -18.96 6.24
C LEU A 148 -4.69 -18.19 5.28
N TYR A 149 -4.14 -17.75 4.15
CA TYR A 149 -4.91 -17.03 3.13
C TYR A 149 -6.01 -17.92 2.53
N ALA A 150 -5.72 -19.17 2.20
CA ALA A 150 -6.70 -20.11 1.67
C ALA A 150 -7.84 -20.39 2.66
N LYS A 151 -7.52 -20.54 3.95
CA LYS A 151 -8.53 -20.67 5.02
C LYS A 151 -9.48 -19.47 5.04
N TRP A 152 -8.92 -18.27 4.99
CA TRP A 152 -9.73 -17.05 4.96
C TRP A 152 -10.60 -16.94 3.69
N GLU A 153 -10.09 -17.28 2.51
CA GLU A 153 -10.89 -17.29 1.28
C GLU A 153 -12.11 -18.24 1.39
N ASN A 154 -11.93 -19.38 2.05
CA ASN A 154 -13.02 -20.34 2.25
C ASN A 154 -14.10 -19.82 3.21
N THR A 155 -13.83 -18.83 4.07
CA THR A 155 -14.85 -18.21 4.92
C THR A 155 -15.80 -17.27 4.19
N LYS A 156 -15.48 -16.90 2.93
CA LYS A 156 -16.30 -16.00 2.11
C LYS A 156 -17.43 -16.72 1.33
N LYS A 157 -17.44 -18.02 1.38
CA LYS A 157 -18.49 -18.84 0.77
C LYS A 157 -19.61 -19.10 1.78
#